data_a1555722574f188892a3a1cea838678a
#
_entry.id   a1555722574f188892a3a1cea838678a
#
_cell.length_a   1.000
_cell.length_b   1.000
_cell.length_c   1.000
_cell.angle_alpha   90.00
_cell.angle_beta   90.00
_cell.angle_gamma   90.00
#
_symmetry.space_group_name_H-M   'P 1'
#
loop_
_entity.id
_entity.type
_entity.pdbx_description
1 polymer ?
#
loop_
_entity_poly.entity_id
_entity_poly.type
_entity_poly.pdbx_seq_one_letter_code
_entity_poly.pdbx_strand_id
1 'polypeptide(L)'
;MSRAKARILCIDDHWNGLIGRKMLLEQSGYEVLEATDGDQGLKLFLSHSVDAVVLDYQMPGMNGDVVAAKMKRLDSHVPIMLLSAYEPLPKNKLRSVDSFMCKSQPPAALLSALNDLLGNRPKTFFSRWLDHWRSRNQGVTH
;
A
#
# COMPACT_ATOMS: atom_id res chain seq x y z
N MET A 1 -7.40 -19.87 8.19
CA MET A 1 -6.17 -19.93 7.40
C MET A 1 -5.62 -18.55 7.11
N SER A 2 -4.34 -18.40 7.21
CA SER A 2 -3.68 -17.15 6.88
C SER A 2 -3.72 -16.90 5.38
N ARG A 3 -3.78 -15.64 5.00
CA ARG A 3 -3.60 -15.27 3.60
C ARG A 3 -2.15 -15.51 3.20
N ALA A 4 -1.94 -16.09 2.03
CA ALA A 4 -0.59 -16.25 1.48
C ALA A 4 -0.09 -15.00 0.79
N LYS A 5 -0.99 -14.09 0.42
CA LYS A 5 -0.66 -12.88 -0.34
C LYS A 5 -0.81 -11.63 0.52
N ALA A 6 0.11 -10.70 0.35
CA ALA A 6 -0.05 -9.37 0.93
C ALA A 6 -1.20 -8.64 0.25
N ARG A 7 -1.96 -7.90 1.02
CA ARG A 7 -3.13 -7.16 0.53
C ARG A 7 -2.82 -5.69 0.45
N ILE A 8 -3.00 -5.15 -0.76
CA ILE A 8 -2.69 -3.76 -1.07
C ILE A 8 -4.00 -3.02 -1.32
N LEU A 9 -4.17 -1.89 -0.64
CA LEU A 9 -5.30 -1.00 -0.88
C LEU A 9 -4.85 0.09 -1.85
N CYS A 10 -5.46 0.14 -3.03
CA CYS A 10 -5.16 1.15 -4.04
C CYS A 10 -6.29 2.17 -4.10
N ILE A 11 -5.96 3.44 -3.97
CA ILE A 11 -6.93 4.54 -3.96
C ILE A 11 -6.54 5.56 -5.03
N ASP A 12 -7.42 5.76 -6.00
CA ASP A 12 -7.22 6.70 -7.10
C ASP A 12 -8.59 7.04 -7.69
N ASP A 13 -8.87 8.32 -7.87
CA ASP A 13 -10.14 8.76 -8.46
C ASP A 13 -10.18 8.55 -9.99
N HIS A 14 -9.05 8.24 -10.61
CA HIS A 14 -8.97 7.92 -12.03
C HIS A 14 -9.07 6.41 -12.23
N TRP A 15 -10.22 5.97 -12.71
CA TRP A 15 -10.51 4.55 -12.85
C TRP A 15 -9.50 3.80 -13.71
N ASN A 16 -9.07 4.40 -14.82
CA ASN A 16 -8.13 3.74 -15.73
C ASN A 16 -6.77 3.49 -15.06
N GLY A 17 -6.28 4.45 -14.30
CA GLY A 17 -5.04 4.28 -13.55
C GLY A 17 -5.17 3.23 -12.46
N LEU A 18 -6.31 3.21 -11.80
CA LEU A 18 -6.60 2.26 -10.74
C LEU A 18 -6.63 0.83 -11.27
N ILE A 19 -7.32 0.59 -12.39
CA ILE A 19 -7.38 -0.72 -13.02
C ILE A 19 -5.99 -1.19 -13.44
N GLY A 20 -5.20 -0.32 -14.04
CA GLY A 20 -3.85 -0.67 -14.48
C GLY A 20 -2.97 -1.11 -13.32
N ARG A 21 -3.01 -0.37 -12.22
CA ARG A 21 -2.23 -0.73 -11.04
C ARG A 21 -2.73 -2.04 -10.41
N LYS A 22 -4.05 -2.21 -10.35
CA LYS A 22 -4.62 -3.46 -9.83
C LYS A 22 -4.11 -4.66 -10.62
N MET A 23 -4.19 -4.58 -11.94
CA MET A 23 -3.72 -5.67 -12.80
C MET A 23 -2.25 -5.96 -12.59
N LEU A 24 -1.44 -4.92 -12.54
CA LEU A 24 0.00 -5.06 -12.31
C LEU A 24 0.30 -5.76 -10.98
N LEU A 25 -0.34 -5.30 -9.92
CA LEU A 25 -0.11 -5.83 -8.58
C LEU A 25 -0.62 -7.27 -8.45
N GLU A 26 -1.79 -7.57 -9.02
CA GLU A 26 -2.32 -8.93 -8.99
C GLU A 26 -1.44 -9.91 -9.75
N GLN A 27 -0.91 -9.50 -10.90
CA GLN A 27 0.02 -10.32 -11.67
C GLN A 27 1.31 -10.58 -10.90
N SER A 28 1.65 -9.68 -9.98
CA SER A 28 2.86 -9.80 -9.16
C SER A 28 2.63 -10.55 -7.86
N GLY A 29 1.43 -11.10 -7.67
CA GLY A 29 1.13 -11.94 -6.52
C GLY A 29 0.48 -11.25 -5.33
N TYR A 30 0.07 -9.99 -5.48
CA TYR A 30 -0.63 -9.26 -4.42
C TYR A 30 -2.14 -9.43 -4.55
N GLU A 31 -2.84 -9.35 -3.44
CA GLU A 31 -4.28 -9.19 -3.39
C GLU A 31 -4.58 -7.70 -3.34
N VAL A 32 -5.53 -7.22 -4.14
CA VAL A 32 -5.79 -5.78 -4.26
C VAL A 32 -7.23 -5.44 -3.89
N LEU A 33 -7.36 -4.46 -3.00
CA LEU A 33 -8.61 -3.75 -2.76
C LEU A 33 -8.52 -2.41 -3.48
N GLU A 34 -9.64 -1.93 -4.01
CA GLU A 34 -9.65 -0.67 -4.76
C GLU A 34 -10.70 0.28 -4.24
N ALA A 35 -10.37 1.57 -4.24
CA ALA A 35 -11.25 2.65 -3.86
C ALA A 35 -11.06 3.83 -4.80
N THR A 36 -12.12 4.55 -5.08
CA THR A 36 -12.09 5.68 -6.01
C THR A 36 -12.10 7.03 -5.29
N ASP A 37 -12.18 7.04 -3.98
CA ASP A 37 -12.06 8.27 -3.18
C ASP A 37 -11.54 7.94 -1.78
N GLY A 38 -11.21 8.99 -1.03
CA GLY A 38 -10.62 8.85 0.29
C GLY A 38 -11.55 8.22 1.31
N ASP A 39 -12.84 8.56 1.28
CA ASP A 39 -13.81 7.99 2.22
C ASP A 39 -13.97 6.50 2.02
N GLN A 40 -14.11 6.07 0.78
CA GLN A 40 -14.19 4.64 0.46
C GLN A 40 -12.91 3.92 0.88
N GLY A 41 -11.76 4.54 0.63
CA GLY A 41 -10.48 3.99 1.04
C GLY A 41 -10.37 3.80 2.53
N LEU A 42 -10.82 4.79 3.31
CA LEU A 42 -10.80 4.70 4.77
C LEU A 42 -11.74 3.59 5.28
N LYS A 43 -12.91 3.44 4.66
CA LYS A 43 -13.83 2.36 5.03
C LYS A 43 -13.22 0.99 4.79
N LEU A 44 -12.57 0.80 3.65
CA LEU A 44 -11.90 -0.46 3.34
C LEU A 44 -10.71 -0.71 4.27
N PHE A 45 -9.97 0.34 4.60
CA PHE A 45 -8.84 0.26 5.52
C PHE A 45 -9.28 -0.23 6.90
N LEU A 46 -10.45 0.22 7.36
CA LEU A 46 -10.99 -0.17 8.67
C LEU A 46 -11.59 -1.58 8.65
N SER A 47 -12.17 -2.00 7.54
CA SER A 47 -12.92 -3.26 7.46
C SER A 47 -12.09 -4.45 6.99
N HIS A 48 -10.86 -4.24 6.53
CA HIS A 48 -10.01 -5.29 6.02
C HIS A 48 -8.60 -5.18 6.60
N SER A 49 -7.89 -6.30 6.67
CA SER A 49 -6.46 -6.27 6.96
C SER A 49 -5.71 -5.81 5.73
N VAL A 50 -5.06 -4.67 5.82
CA VAL A 50 -4.31 -4.07 4.72
C VAL A 50 -2.83 -4.07 5.08
N ASP A 51 -2.00 -4.53 4.17
CA ASP A 51 -0.56 -4.63 4.40
C ASP A 51 0.20 -3.40 3.89
N ALA A 52 -0.33 -2.73 2.88
CA ALA A 52 0.21 -1.47 2.38
C ALA A 52 -0.86 -0.72 1.60
N VAL A 53 -0.68 0.59 1.46
CA VAL A 53 -1.59 1.46 0.72
C VAL A 53 -0.83 2.15 -0.40
N VAL A 54 -1.42 2.16 -1.60
CA VAL A 54 -0.95 2.95 -2.73
C VAL A 54 -2.02 4.01 -3.00
N LEU A 55 -1.67 5.25 -2.81
CA LEU A 55 -2.62 6.34 -2.64
C LEU A 55 -2.29 7.51 -3.56
N ASP A 56 -3.27 7.92 -4.37
CA ASP A 56 -3.13 9.11 -5.21
C ASP A 56 -3.18 10.37 -4.35
N TYR A 57 -2.30 11.34 -4.65
CA TYR A 57 -2.29 12.60 -3.94
C TYR A 57 -3.50 13.45 -4.29
N GLN A 58 -3.74 13.67 -5.58
CA GLN A 58 -4.77 14.60 -6.06
C GLN A 58 -6.10 13.90 -6.25
N MET A 59 -7.05 14.17 -5.35
CA MET A 59 -8.38 13.58 -5.42
C MET A 59 -9.43 14.62 -4.98
N PRO A 60 -10.63 14.59 -5.56
CA PRO A 60 -11.70 15.46 -5.09
C PRO A 60 -12.06 15.19 -3.63
N GLY A 61 -12.39 16.23 -2.92
CA GLY A 61 -12.81 16.14 -1.53
C GLY A 61 -11.66 16.06 -0.56
N MET A 62 -10.90 15.01 -0.58
CA MET A 62 -9.78 14.78 0.32
C MET A 62 -8.53 14.42 -0.47
N ASN A 63 -7.48 15.21 -0.37
CA ASN A 63 -6.21 14.85 -1.00
C ASN A 63 -5.55 13.70 -0.25
N GLY A 64 -4.62 13.01 -0.93
CA GLY A 64 -3.97 11.82 -0.37
C GLY A 64 -3.20 12.06 0.92
N ASP A 65 -2.62 13.24 1.11
CA ASP A 65 -1.92 13.57 2.35
C ASP A 65 -2.86 13.55 3.57
N VAL A 66 -4.10 14.00 3.38
CA VAL A 66 -5.11 13.99 4.44
C VAL A 66 -5.55 12.55 4.75
N VAL A 67 -5.79 11.76 3.70
CA VAL A 67 -6.15 10.35 3.85
C VAL A 67 -5.04 9.60 4.58
N ALA A 68 -3.80 9.82 4.19
CA ALA A 68 -2.64 9.18 4.83
C ALA A 68 -2.55 9.52 6.31
N ALA A 69 -2.77 10.78 6.67
CA ALA A 69 -2.74 11.20 8.07
C ALA A 69 -3.81 10.50 8.89
N LYS A 70 -5.01 10.35 8.33
CA LYS A 70 -6.11 9.63 9.00
C LYS A 70 -5.78 8.15 9.16
N MET A 71 -5.21 7.52 8.13
CA MET A 71 -4.80 6.12 8.19
C MET A 71 -3.73 5.89 9.24
N LYS A 72 -2.74 6.77 9.33
CA LYS A 72 -1.67 6.64 10.32
C LYS A 72 -2.18 6.76 11.76
N ARG A 73 -3.26 7.51 11.97
CA ARG A 73 -3.91 7.57 13.28
C ARG A 73 -4.66 6.28 13.61
N LEU A 74 -5.17 5.60 12.59
CA LEU A 74 -5.90 4.34 12.78
C LEU A 74 -4.95 3.15 12.95
N ASP A 75 -3.88 3.11 12.17
CA ASP A 75 -2.83 2.09 12.27
C ASP A 75 -1.54 2.64 11.71
N SER A 76 -0.63 3.05 12.59
CA SER A 76 0.62 3.67 12.20
C SER A 76 1.62 2.71 11.56
N HIS A 77 1.36 1.41 11.63
CA HIS A 77 2.29 0.39 11.12
C HIS A 77 2.11 0.08 9.64
N VAL A 78 0.97 0.43 9.04
CA VAL A 78 0.72 0.16 7.63
C VAL A 78 1.48 1.18 6.78
N PRO A 79 2.40 0.75 5.91
CA PRO A 79 3.13 1.68 5.06
C PRO A 79 2.23 2.25 3.97
N ILE A 80 2.45 3.53 3.68
CA ILE A 80 1.67 4.27 2.69
C ILE A 80 2.61 4.83 1.64
N MET A 81 2.35 4.49 0.38
CA MET A 81 3.02 5.06 -0.77
C MET A 81 2.09 6.08 -1.43
N LEU A 82 2.56 7.30 -1.56
CA LEU A 82 1.82 8.38 -2.20
C LEU A 82 2.28 8.53 -3.65
N LEU A 83 1.32 8.59 -4.56
CA LEU A 83 1.59 8.82 -5.99
C LEU A 83 1.11 10.19 -6.38
N SER A 84 1.88 10.89 -7.21
CA SER A 84 1.49 12.20 -7.73
C SER A 84 1.93 12.35 -9.18
N ALA A 85 1.11 13.05 -9.96
CA ALA A 85 1.49 13.44 -11.32
C ALA A 85 2.53 14.56 -11.32
N TYR A 86 2.69 15.24 -10.21
CA TYR A 86 3.56 16.41 -10.08
C TYR A 86 4.65 16.16 -9.04
N GLU A 87 5.81 16.75 -9.28
CA GLU A 87 6.96 16.74 -8.38
C GLU A 87 7.58 18.12 -8.32
N PRO A 88 8.22 18.44 -7.19
CA PRO A 88 8.14 17.76 -5.90
C PRO A 88 6.94 18.26 -5.08
N LEU A 89 6.49 17.43 -4.15
CA LEU A 89 5.52 17.87 -3.15
C LEU A 89 6.24 18.48 -1.96
N PRO A 90 5.66 19.52 -1.31
CA PRO A 90 6.24 20.07 -0.09
C PRO A 90 6.36 19.00 1.01
N LYS A 91 7.37 19.13 1.85
CA LYS A 91 7.63 18.17 2.93
C LYS A 91 6.44 17.97 3.87
N ASN A 92 5.68 19.04 4.11
CA ASN A 92 4.51 18.94 4.99
C ASN A 92 3.41 18.05 4.43
N LYS A 93 3.40 17.79 3.12
CA LYS A 93 2.46 16.86 2.49
C LYS A 93 2.91 15.40 2.58
N LEU A 94 4.14 15.18 2.98
CA LEU A 94 4.73 13.84 3.02
C LEU A 94 4.90 13.28 4.44
N ARG A 95 4.41 13.99 5.44
CA ARG A 95 4.62 13.62 6.86
C ARG A 95 4.07 12.24 7.23
N SER A 96 2.95 11.88 6.64
CA SER A 96 2.27 10.61 6.97
C SER A 96 2.48 9.54 5.92
N VAL A 97 3.45 9.72 5.02
CA VAL A 97 3.73 8.73 3.98
C VAL A 97 5.12 8.15 4.16
N ASP A 98 5.26 6.91 3.76
CA ASP A 98 6.49 6.15 3.88
C ASP A 98 7.29 6.16 2.60
N SER A 99 6.63 6.41 1.47
CA SER A 99 7.26 6.47 0.16
C SER A 99 6.47 7.42 -0.74
N PHE A 100 7.18 8.12 -1.60
CA PHE A 100 6.57 9.00 -2.59
C PHE A 100 7.09 8.63 -3.98
N MET A 101 6.20 8.64 -4.97
CA MET A 101 6.57 8.31 -6.34
C MET A 101 5.79 9.16 -7.32
N CYS A 102 6.45 9.59 -8.38
CA CYS A 102 5.80 10.25 -9.48
C CYS A 102 5.07 9.22 -10.36
N LYS A 103 3.86 9.54 -10.80
CA LYS A 103 3.06 8.63 -11.64
C LYS A 103 3.71 8.31 -12.98
N SER A 104 4.68 9.12 -13.42
CA SER A 104 5.39 8.89 -14.68
C SER A 104 6.44 7.78 -14.59
N GLN A 105 6.74 7.28 -13.40
CA GLN A 105 7.70 6.20 -13.23
C GLN A 105 7.19 4.90 -13.86
N PRO A 106 8.08 4.06 -14.38
CA PRO A 106 7.65 2.79 -14.98
C PRO A 106 7.06 1.83 -13.94
N PRO A 107 6.21 0.89 -14.38
CA PRO A 107 5.56 -0.07 -13.47
C PRO A 107 6.54 -0.84 -12.58
N ALA A 108 7.71 -1.18 -13.08
CA ALA A 108 8.71 -1.88 -12.28
C ALA A 108 9.17 -1.08 -11.07
N ALA A 109 9.18 0.25 -11.16
CA ALA A 109 9.55 1.11 -10.05
C ALA A 109 8.53 1.02 -8.91
N LEU A 110 7.24 0.96 -9.25
CA LEU A 110 6.19 0.79 -8.26
C LEU A 110 6.34 -0.54 -7.52
N LEU A 111 6.55 -1.61 -8.26
CA LEU A 111 6.71 -2.94 -7.67
C LEU A 111 7.92 -3.01 -6.76
N SER A 112 9.05 -2.45 -7.21
CA SER A 112 10.27 -2.44 -6.41
C SER A 112 10.09 -1.67 -5.11
N ALA A 113 9.50 -0.47 -5.19
CA ALA A 113 9.27 0.36 -4.01
C ALA A 113 8.30 -0.31 -3.04
N LEU A 114 7.25 -0.94 -3.55
CA LEU A 114 6.27 -1.64 -2.72
C LEU A 114 6.89 -2.84 -2.02
N ASN A 115 7.70 -3.62 -2.73
CA ASN A 115 8.41 -4.74 -2.15
C ASN A 115 9.34 -4.29 -1.01
N ASP A 116 10.04 -3.17 -1.22
CA ASP A 116 10.91 -2.61 -0.19
C ASP A 116 10.11 -2.20 1.06
N LEU A 117 8.98 -1.55 0.86
CA LEU A 117 8.12 -1.15 1.98
C LEU A 117 7.63 -2.35 2.78
N LEU A 118 7.19 -3.40 2.08
CA LEU A 118 6.69 -4.61 2.73
C LEU A 118 7.81 -5.39 3.42
N GLY A 119 8.98 -5.44 2.82
CA GLY A 119 10.13 -6.13 3.39
C GLY A 119 10.69 -5.44 4.63
N ASN A 120 10.50 -4.12 4.74
CA ASN A 120 11.03 -3.32 5.85
C ASN A 120 10.04 -3.19 7.01
N ARG A 121 8.82 -3.68 6.87
CA ARG A 121 7.84 -3.65 7.95
C ARG A 121 8.12 -4.76 8.95
N PRO A 122 8.23 -4.44 10.23
CA PRO A 122 8.24 -5.49 11.25
C PRO A 122 6.81 -5.99 11.43
N LYS A 123 6.60 -7.28 11.47
CA LYS A 123 5.31 -7.89 11.83
C LYS A 123 4.15 -7.50 10.91
N THR A 124 4.38 -7.39 9.61
CA THR A 124 3.30 -7.31 8.63
C THR A 124 2.62 -8.67 8.52
N PHE A 125 1.44 -8.71 7.93
CA PHE A 125 0.80 -10.00 7.66
C PHE A 125 1.73 -10.91 6.86
N PHE A 126 2.36 -10.38 5.82
CA PHE A 126 3.24 -11.17 4.97
C PHE A 126 4.45 -11.69 5.74
N SER A 127 5.11 -10.87 6.53
CA SER A 127 6.27 -11.32 7.31
C SER A 127 5.86 -12.30 8.41
N ARG A 128 4.70 -12.11 9.05
CA ARG A 128 4.21 -13.07 10.03
C ARG A 128 3.90 -14.43 9.40
N TRP A 129 3.31 -14.41 8.22
CA TRP A 129 3.02 -15.62 7.48
C TRP A 129 4.32 -16.34 7.12
N LEU A 130 5.30 -15.60 6.65
CA LEU A 130 6.60 -16.14 6.26
C LEU A 130 7.33 -16.73 7.47
N ASP A 131 7.33 -16.03 8.59
CA ASP A 131 7.92 -16.51 9.83
C ASP A 131 7.24 -17.78 10.32
N HIS A 132 5.92 -17.84 10.24
CA HIS A 132 5.16 -19.02 10.60
C HIS A 132 5.54 -20.22 9.72
N TRP A 133 5.63 -19.99 8.43
CA TRP A 133 6.03 -21.02 7.47
C TRP A 133 7.44 -21.52 7.75
N ARG A 134 8.38 -20.64 8.00
CA ARG A 134 9.76 -21.00 8.34
C ARG A 134 9.81 -21.83 9.60
N SER A 135 9.11 -21.39 10.61
CA SER A 135 9.06 -22.07 11.90
C SER A 135 8.58 -23.51 11.73
N ARG A 136 7.56 -23.74 10.93
CA ARG A 136 7.01 -25.07 10.69
C ARG A 136 7.94 -25.95 9.86
N ASN A 137 8.66 -25.37 8.94
CA ASN A 137 9.48 -26.14 8.01
C ASN A 137 10.93 -26.27 8.46
N GLN A 138 11.34 -25.54 9.46
CA GLN A 138 12.69 -25.52 9.95
C GLN A 138 12.83 -26.00 11.37
N GLY A 139 11.80 -26.61 11.90
CA GLY A 139 11.92 -27.25 13.21
C GLY A 139 13.07 -28.23 13.24
N VAL A 140 13.66 -28.47 12.12
CA VAL A 140 14.69 -29.46 11.89
C VAL A 140 16.05 -28.87 11.58
N THR A 141 16.10 -27.63 11.10
CA THR A 141 17.32 -27.09 10.49
C THR A 141 18.03 -26.03 11.30
N HIS A 142 17.55 -25.75 12.45
CA HIS A 142 18.23 -24.79 13.31
C HIS A 142 18.81 -25.42 14.54
#